data_2b5f18e5c38c0abb1947b326057eca5d
#
_entry.id   2b5f18e5c38c0abb1947b326057eca5d
#
_cell.length_a   1.000
_cell.length_b   1.000
_cell.length_c   1.000
_cell.angle_alpha   90.00
_cell.angle_beta   90.00
_cell.angle_gamma   90.00
#
_symmetry.space_group_name_H-M   'P 1'
#
loop_
_entity.id
_entity.type
_entity.pdbx_description
1 polymer ?
#
loop_
_entity_poly.entity_id
_entity_poly.type
_entity_poly.pdbx_seq_one_letter_code
_entity_poly.pdbx_strand_id
1 'polypeptide(L)'
;MKVVLVAPAAALISLLGAVPAAADPGSGPSYAPPFVDHTEWVYWGGLSSLRVYPTPSGRAASRMSGTAGADPQAADKAWSEVLARSPDADTPGMRAQFVCHWQFAEIGQPGKTSWNLEPWRPVVDDAQ
;
A
#
# COMPACT_ATOMS: atom_id res chain seq x y z
N MET A 1 28.14 49.91 19.05
CA MET A 1 27.80 49.66 18.74
C MET A 1 27.02 49.05 18.17
N LYS A 2 26.64 48.68 17.75
CA LYS A 2 25.92 48.24 17.22
C LYS A 2 25.54 47.21 16.78
N VAL A 3 25.01 46.77 16.58
CA VAL A 3 24.64 45.88 16.32
C VAL A 3 23.87 45.35 15.69
N VAL A 4 23.47 44.92 15.31
CA VAL A 4 22.76 44.49 14.66
C VAL A 4 22.17 43.59 14.31
N LEU A 5 21.76 43.02 14.09
CA LEU A 5 21.26 42.27 13.78
C LEU A 5 20.56 41.66 13.14
N VAL A 6 20.08 41.36 12.78
CA VAL A 6 19.43 40.91 12.10
C VAL A 6 18.87 40.01 11.68
N ALA A 7 18.49 39.60 11.24
CA ALA A 7 18.16 38.72 10.69
C ALA A 7 17.24 37.86 10.64
N PRO A 8 16.50 37.79 10.82
CA PRO A 8 15.55 36.86 10.83
C PRO A 8 14.80 36.56 9.68
N ALA A 9 14.72 37.13 8.89
CA ALA A 9 13.90 36.91 7.80
C ALA A 9 13.93 35.57 7.19
N ALA A 10 14.98 34.97 7.30
CA ALA A 10 15.12 33.75 6.58
C ALA A 10 14.10 32.70 6.91
N ALA A 11 13.76 32.67 8.07
CA ALA A 11 12.89 31.64 8.48
C ALA A 11 11.57 31.63 7.76
N LEU A 12 11.15 32.73 7.40
CA LEU A 12 9.87 32.80 6.82
C LEU A 12 9.75 32.14 5.52
N ILE A 13 10.79 32.16 4.83
CA ILE A 13 10.76 31.64 3.53
C ILE A 13 10.47 30.19 3.49
N SER A 14 11.01 29.51 4.42
CA SER A 14 10.85 28.08 4.35
C SER A 14 9.41 27.68 4.46
N LEU A 15 8.66 28.43 5.12
CA LEU A 15 7.29 28.05 5.26
C LEU A 15 6.55 28.06 3.97
N LEU A 16 6.90 28.96 3.18
CA LEU A 16 6.20 29.06 1.95
C LEU A 16 6.47 27.91 1.04
N GLY A 17 7.65 27.44 1.14
CA GLY A 17 8.00 26.36 0.26
C GLY A 17 7.24 25.12 0.49
N ALA A 18 6.76 24.96 1.65
CA ALA A 18 6.09 23.74 1.94
C ALA A 18 4.72 23.65 1.32
N VAL A 19 4.11 24.73 1.16
CA VAL A 19 2.78 24.71 0.69
C VAL A 19 2.58 24.09 -0.65
N PRO A 20 3.39 24.35 -1.48
CA PRO A 20 3.12 23.97 -2.80
C PRO A 20 3.04 22.55 -3.05
N ALA A 21 3.44 21.86 -2.18
CA ALA A 21 3.37 20.47 -2.39
C ALA A 21 2.04 20.09 -2.82
N ALA A 22 1.28 20.98 -2.92
CA ALA A 22 -0.01 20.70 -3.26
C ALA A 22 -0.19 19.91 -4.46
N ALA A 23 -1.21 19.19 -4.49
CA ALA A 23 -1.50 18.33 -5.56
C ALA A 23 -1.65 19.04 -6.87
N ASP A 24 -1.26 18.38 -7.89
CA ASP A 24 -1.50 18.79 -9.24
C ASP A 24 -2.95 18.47 -9.57
N PRO A 25 -3.76 19.45 -9.83
CA PRO A 25 -5.16 19.21 -10.07
C PRO A 25 -5.47 18.40 -11.31
N GLY A 26 -4.54 18.24 -12.17
CA GLY A 26 -4.78 17.47 -13.37
C GLY A 26 -4.53 16.00 -13.23
N SER A 27 -3.90 15.58 -12.19
CA SER A 27 -3.47 14.19 -12.10
C SER A 27 -4.41 13.31 -11.29
N GLY A 28 -5.42 13.85 -10.66
CA GLY A 28 -6.31 13.04 -9.84
C GLY A 28 -5.62 12.53 -8.58
N PRO A 29 -6.33 11.82 -7.74
CA PRO A 29 -5.75 11.32 -6.51
C PRO A 29 -4.73 10.25 -6.80
N SER A 30 -3.59 10.35 -6.21
CA SER A 30 -2.62 9.29 -6.25
C SER A 30 -2.32 8.89 -4.83
N TYR A 31 -2.32 7.60 -4.59
CA TYR A 31 -2.08 7.06 -3.27
C TYR A 31 -0.65 6.58 -3.21
N ALA A 32 0.09 7.08 -2.25
CA ALA A 32 1.51 6.82 -2.16
C ALA A 32 1.82 5.63 -1.27
N PRO A 33 2.85 4.84 -1.60
CA PRO A 33 3.34 3.84 -0.67
C PRO A 33 3.77 4.48 0.65
N PRO A 34 3.82 3.69 1.72
CA PRO A 34 3.64 2.24 1.72
C PRO A 34 2.17 1.84 1.67
N PHE A 35 1.90 0.77 0.96
CA PHE A 35 0.56 0.19 0.85
C PHE A 35 0.33 -0.91 1.88
N VAL A 36 1.39 -1.47 2.44
CA VAL A 36 1.32 -2.52 3.44
C VAL A 36 1.94 -2.01 4.73
N ASP A 37 1.18 -2.10 5.81
CA ASP A 37 1.64 -1.66 7.11
C ASP A 37 2.58 -2.70 7.72
N HIS A 38 2.13 -3.93 7.78
CA HIS A 38 2.93 -5.04 8.27
C HIS A 38 2.33 -6.37 7.81
N THR A 39 3.09 -7.43 8.04
CA THR A 39 2.65 -8.79 7.76
C THR A 39 2.90 -9.65 8.98
N GLU A 40 2.12 -10.74 9.12
CA GLU A 40 2.27 -11.64 10.25
C GLU A 40 1.90 -13.05 9.82
N TRP A 41 2.81 -14.00 10.05
CA TRP A 41 2.49 -15.40 9.86
C TRP A 41 1.72 -15.92 11.06
N VAL A 42 0.62 -16.61 10.80
CA VAL A 42 -0.18 -17.24 11.81
C VAL A 42 -0.27 -18.73 11.50
N TYR A 43 -0.11 -19.55 12.51
CA TYR A 43 -0.14 -20.99 12.35
C TYR A 43 -1.32 -21.54 13.14
N TRP A 44 -2.10 -22.38 12.49
CA TRP A 44 -3.29 -22.89 13.12
C TRP A 44 -3.61 -24.26 12.54
N GLY A 45 -3.71 -25.28 13.42
CA GLY A 45 -4.02 -26.61 12.96
C GLY A 45 -3.03 -27.17 11.97
N GLY A 46 -1.76 -26.78 12.09
CA GLY A 46 -0.74 -27.22 11.16
C GLY A 46 -0.68 -26.46 9.86
N LEU A 47 -1.57 -25.49 9.67
CA LEU A 47 -1.62 -24.69 8.46
C LEU A 47 -1.07 -23.28 8.74
N SER A 48 -0.51 -22.68 7.72
CA SER A 48 0.02 -21.32 7.83
C SER A 48 -0.83 -20.34 7.05
N SER A 49 -0.91 -19.12 7.54
CA SER A 49 -1.60 -18.04 6.88
C SER A 49 -0.77 -16.77 7.05
N LEU A 50 -0.47 -16.11 5.95
CA LEU A 50 0.18 -14.80 6.03
C LEU A 50 -0.91 -13.74 6.08
N ARG A 51 -0.95 -12.99 7.15
CA ARG A 51 -1.86 -11.87 7.28
C ARG A 51 -1.19 -10.62 6.82
N VAL A 52 -1.75 -9.98 5.82
CA VAL A 52 -1.26 -8.73 5.27
C VAL A 52 -2.17 -7.62 5.76
N TYR A 53 -1.59 -6.64 6.44
CA TYR A 53 -2.34 -5.50 6.97
C TYR A 53 -2.09 -4.29 6.10
N PRO A 54 -3.07 -3.90 5.28
CA PRO A 54 -2.88 -2.76 4.40
C PRO A 54 -2.93 -1.44 5.17
N THR A 55 -2.22 -0.45 4.64
CA THR A 55 -2.33 0.92 5.15
C THR A 55 -3.61 1.55 4.62
N PRO A 56 -4.03 2.68 5.19
CA PRO A 56 -5.14 3.44 4.58
C PRO A 56 -4.87 3.78 3.12
N SER A 57 -3.64 4.12 2.79
CA SER A 57 -3.26 4.38 1.40
C SER A 57 -3.39 3.13 0.53
N GLY A 58 -2.99 1.98 1.06
CA GLY A 58 -3.14 0.72 0.35
C GLY A 58 -4.59 0.38 0.09
N ARG A 59 -5.46 0.58 1.07
CA ARG A 59 -6.88 0.33 0.90
C ARG A 59 -7.48 1.26 -0.13
N ALA A 60 -7.09 2.53 -0.09
CA ALA A 60 -7.59 3.51 -1.04
C ALA A 60 -7.14 3.18 -2.46
N ALA A 61 -5.89 2.81 -2.62
CA ALA A 61 -5.38 2.42 -3.92
C ALA A 61 -6.07 1.17 -4.45
N SER A 62 -6.32 0.20 -3.58
CA SER A 62 -7.00 -1.04 -3.98
C SER A 62 -8.42 -0.78 -4.45
N ARG A 63 -9.11 0.15 -3.83
CA ARG A 63 -10.47 0.51 -4.25
C ARG A 63 -10.51 1.10 -5.65
N MET A 64 -9.41 1.67 -6.12
CA MET A 64 -9.32 2.21 -7.47
C MET A 64 -9.09 1.14 -8.52
N SER A 65 -8.77 -0.08 -8.09
CA SER A 65 -8.49 -1.17 -9.01
C SER A 65 -9.65 -1.39 -9.97
N GLY A 66 -9.35 -1.52 -11.23
CA GLY A 66 -10.37 -1.69 -12.26
C GLY A 66 -11.02 -0.40 -12.72
N THR A 67 -10.62 0.74 -12.20
CA THR A 67 -11.14 2.03 -12.62
C THR A 67 -10.15 2.75 -13.54
N ALA A 68 -10.62 3.77 -14.22
CA ALA A 68 -9.76 4.54 -15.11
C ALA A 68 -8.67 5.31 -14.36
N GLY A 69 -8.88 5.58 -13.08
CA GLY A 69 -7.88 6.30 -12.28
C GLY A 69 -6.90 5.39 -11.56
N ALA A 70 -6.94 4.10 -11.81
CA ALA A 70 -6.06 3.17 -11.13
C ALA A 70 -4.62 3.29 -11.64
N ASP A 71 -3.68 3.14 -10.72
CA ASP A 71 -2.28 2.95 -11.08
C ASP A 71 -2.12 1.47 -11.41
N PRO A 72 -1.80 1.12 -12.67
CA PRO A 72 -1.71 -0.29 -13.03
C PRO A 72 -0.55 -1.02 -12.34
N GLN A 73 0.36 -0.29 -11.72
CA GLN A 73 1.50 -0.89 -11.02
C GLN A 73 1.30 -0.96 -9.52
N ALA A 74 0.20 -0.45 -9.01
CA ALA A 74 0.01 -0.36 -7.56
C ALA A 74 0.00 -1.74 -6.88
N ALA A 75 -0.67 -2.71 -7.47
CA ALA A 75 -0.69 -4.06 -6.91
C ALA A 75 0.71 -4.68 -6.88
N ASP A 76 1.50 -4.46 -7.92
CA ASP A 76 2.87 -4.99 -7.96
C ASP A 76 3.75 -4.32 -6.91
N LYS A 77 3.58 -3.02 -6.72
CA LYS A 77 4.31 -2.31 -5.67
C LYS A 77 3.93 -2.85 -4.30
N ALA A 78 2.65 -3.06 -4.07
CA ALA A 78 2.17 -3.59 -2.80
C ALA A 78 2.68 -5.00 -2.55
N TRP A 79 2.68 -5.84 -3.58
CA TRP A 79 3.22 -7.19 -3.46
C TRP A 79 4.71 -7.17 -3.13
N SER A 80 5.46 -6.25 -3.73
CA SER A 80 6.87 -6.08 -3.40
C SER A 80 7.07 -5.73 -1.93
N GLU A 81 6.16 -4.94 -1.36
CA GLU A 81 6.22 -4.62 0.05
C GLU A 81 5.95 -5.85 0.93
N VAL A 82 5.01 -6.70 0.50
CA VAL A 82 4.77 -7.96 1.21
C VAL A 82 6.03 -8.80 1.22
N LEU A 83 6.68 -8.95 0.09
CA LEU A 83 7.89 -9.76 -0.01
C LEU A 83 9.06 -9.16 0.75
N ALA A 84 9.12 -7.84 0.85
CA ALA A 84 10.16 -7.19 1.63
C ALA A 84 10.01 -7.51 3.12
N ARG A 85 8.79 -7.69 3.57
CA ARG A 85 8.50 -8.02 4.97
C ARG A 85 8.51 -9.51 5.25
N SER A 86 8.08 -10.29 4.27
CA SER A 86 7.97 -11.75 4.39
C SER A 86 8.48 -12.40 3.10
N PRO A 87 9.80 -12.49 2.95
CA PRO A 87 10.37 -13.06 1.71
C PRO A 87 9.93 -14.50 1.43
N ASP A 88 9.63 -15.24 2.47
CA ASP A 88 9.16 -16.61 2.35
C ASP A 88 7.73 -16.74 1.87
N ALA A 89 7.06 -15.62 1.66
CA ALA A 89 5.71 -15.63 1.10
C ALA A 89 5.70 -15.88 -0.41
N ASP A 90 6.84 -15.83 -1.06
CA ASP A 90 6.92 -15.97 -2.51
C ASP A 90 6.88 -17.43 -2.92
N THR A 91 5.73 -18.03 -2.82
CA THR A 91 5.49 -19.42 -3.21
C THR A 91 4.33 -19.48 -4.19
N PRO A 92 4.17 -20.59 -4.93
CA PRO A 92 3.14 -20.67 -5.94
C PRO A 92 1.75 -20.34 -5.41
N GLY A 93 1.04 -19.50 -6.15
CA GLY A 93 -0.32 -19.10 -5.80
C GLY A 93 -0.45 -17.93 -4.85
N MET A 94 0.60 -17.55 -4.15
CA MET A 94 0.49 -16.49 -3.15
C MET A 94 0.27 -15.12 -3.76
N ARG A 95 0.99 -14.81 -4.84
CA ARG A 95 0.78 -13.55 -5.52
C ARG A 95 -0.64 -13.45 -6.08
N ALA A 96 -1.14 -14.52 -6.65
CA ALA A 96 -2.50 -14.53 -7.19
C ALA A 96 -3.54 -14.30 -6.08
N GLN A 97 -3.35 -14.90 -4.91
CA GLN A 97 -4.21 -14.64 -3.77
C GLN A 97 -4.14 -13.17 -3.34
N PHE A 98 -2.94 -12.61 -3.30
CA PHE A 98 -2.78 -11.20 -2.94
C PHE A 98 -3.50 -10.29 -3.93
N VAL A 99 -3.31 -10.52 -5.22
CA VAL A 99 -3.95 -9.72 -6.26
C VAL A 99 -5.47 -9.81 -6.17
N CYS A 100 -5.98 -10.99 -5.85
CA CYS A 100 -7.41 -11.17 -5.65
C CYS A 100 -7.93 -10.30 -4.50
N HIS A 101 -7.22 -10.29 -3.38
CA HIS A 101 -7.57 -9.40 -2.27
C HIS A 101 -7.48 -7.93 -2.68
N TRP A 102 -6.43 -7.58 -3.41
CA TRP A 102 -6.26 -6.21 -3.87
C TRP A 102 -7.45 -5.76 -4.71
N GLN A 103 -7.93 -6.61 -5.58
CA GLN A 103 -9.01 -6.26 -6.49
C GLN A 103 -10.38 -6.26 -5.82
N PHE A 104 -10.61 -7.13 -4.86
CA PHE A 104 -11.97 -7.40 -4.40
C PHE A 104 -12.23 -7.23 -2.91
N ALA A 105 -11.21 -7.24 -2.07
CA ALA A 105 -11.45 -7.23 -0.63
C ALA A 105 -12.20 -5.99 -0.16
N GLU A 106 -11.82 -4.82 -0.64
CA GLU A 106 -12.47 -3.58 -0.24
C GLU A 106 -13.88 -3.43 -0.82
N ILE A 107 -14.22 -4.23 -1.82
CA ILE A 107 -15.56 -4.26 -2.38
C ILE A 107 -16.43 -5.21 -1.54
N GLY A 108 -15.93 -6.40 -1.28
CA GLY A 108 -16.70 -7.43 -0.58
C GLY A 108 -16.77 -7.22 0.92
N GLN A 109 -15.67 -6.81 1.53
CA GLN A 109 -15.59 -6.56 2.96
C GLN A 109 -14.75 -5.33 3.24
N PRO A 110 -15.31 -4.13 3.01
CA PRO A 110 -14.57 -2.89 3.25
C PRO A 110 -14.04 -2.85 4.69
N GLY A 111 -12.80 -2.48 4.84
CA GLY A 111 -12.21 -2.35 6.17
C GLY A 111 -11.84 -3.67 6.83
N LYS A 112 -11.82 -4.77 6.09
CA LYS A 112 -11.38 -6.03 6.67
C LYS A 112 -10.00 -5.86 7.28
N THR A 113 -9.80 -6.41 8.48
CA THR A 113 -8.58 -6.17 9.26
C THR A 113 -7.32 -6.61 8.52
N SER A 114 -7.33 -7.74 7.88
CA SER A 114 -6.18 -8.24 7.15
C SER A 114 -6.60 -9.01 5.91
N TRP A 115 -5.69 -9.08 4.96
CA TRP A 115 -5.85 -9.90 3.77
C TRP A 115 -5.00 -11.14 3.98
N ASN A 116 -5.65 -12.31 4.03
CA ASN A 116 -4.97 -13.54 4.43
C ASN A 116 -4.59 -14.37 3.22
N LEU A 117 -3.32 -14.73 3.15
CA LEU A 117 -2.77 -15.52 2.06
C LEU A 117 -2.35 -16.87 2.60
N GLU A 118 -2.71 -17.93 1.90
CA GLU A 118 -2.56 -19.28 2.43
C GLU A 118 -1.80 -20.17 1.44
N PRO A 119 -0.52 -20.44 1.70
CA PRO A 119 0.32 -21.15 0.75
C PRO A 119 -0.13 -22.58 0.48
N TRP A 120 -0.92 -23.14 1.37
CA TRP A 120 -1.40 -24.53 1.23
C TRP A 120 -2.61 -24.66 0.30
N ARG A 121 -3.19 -23.57 -0.14
CA ARG A 121 -4.32 -23.65 -1.06
C ARG A 121 -3.86 -24.08 -2.45
N PRO A 122 -4.68 -24.85 -3.15
CA PRO A 122 -4.34 -25.20 -4.53
C PRO A 122 -4.15 -23.96 -5.38
N VAL A 123 -3.16 -24.03 -6.26
CA VAL A 123 -2.91 -22.96 -7.22
C VAL A 123 -4.00 -23.02 -8.28
N VAL A 124 -4.63 -21.87 -8.54
CA VAL A 124 -5.61 -21.78 -9.62
C VAL A 124 -5.06 -20.90 -10.70
N ASP A 125 -5.50 -21.19 -11.92
CA ASP A 125 -5.09 -20.42 -13.07
C ASP A 125 -5.84 -19.10 -13.08
N ASP A 126 -5.18 -18.04 -13.47
CA ASP A 126 -5.80 -16.72 -13.55
C ASP A 126 -6.97 -16.68 -14.54
N ALA A 127 -7.08 -17.66 -15.38
CA ALA A 127 -8.15 -17.72 -16.37
C ALA A 127 -9.46 -18.30 -15.82
N GLN A 128 -9.52 -18.71 -14.58
CA GLN A 128 -10.71 -19.34 -14.00
C GLN A 128 -11.47 -18.41 -13.08
#